data_c16a74b82d92d6b2a382a64c6e662a5d
#
_entry.id   c16a74b82d92d6b2a382a64c6e662a5d
#
_cell.length_a   1.000
_cell.length_b   1.000
_cell.length_c   1.000
_cell.angle_alpha   90.00
_cell.angle_beta   90.00
_cell.angle_gamma   90.00
#
_symmetry.space_group_name_H-M   'P 1'
#
loop_
_entity.id
_entity.type
_entity.pdbx_description
1 polymer ?
#
loop_
_entity_poly.entity_id
_entity_poly.type
_entity_poly.pdbx_seq_one_letter_code
_entity_poly.pdbx_strand_id
1 'polypeptide(L)'
;MKKKLLSLILPMIVLAWIPVLTQAQIKVPAASPTVTLVQEIGLTKVELRYSRPGMKGRKIFGALVPYGKVWRTGANDNTRLTFSEAVTIGGKQVAKGVYALHTIPGPQSWTIILNKKQGFGNAYDASQDVHRFKVQARRTGLAYETFTIDFANFDKASADLRIMWENTLVSFKITTDVDKKVMGQINRMMANPERSLAGAYFTSARYYFDTGRDLNKAYEWIKKATQLRPKAYWMWHVQAKIEGKMKKYKAAIATAQKSMAVAKERKNPDYVRLNEELIEKLKKN
;
A
#
# COMPACT_ATOMS: atom_id res chain seq x y z
N MET A 1 28.11 83.89 -30.57
CA MET A 1 28.03 82.44 -30.40
C MET A 1 27.63 82.16 -28.95
N LYS A 2 26.30 81.84 -28.67
CA LYS A 2 25.78 81.57 -27.31
C LYS A 2 25.67 80.03 -27.16
N LYS A 3 26.48 79.44 -26.26
CA LYS A 3 26.39 78.03 -25.92
C LYS A 3 25.22 77.84 -24.92
N LYS A 4 24.21 77.07 -25.31
CA LYS A 4 23.13 76.62 -24.41
C LYS A 4 23.62 75.41 -23.63
N LEU A 5 23.70 75.51 -22.30
CA LEU A 5 23.91 74.41 -21.41
C LEU A 5 22.54 73.68 -21.23
N LEU A 6 22.49 72.42 -21.63
CA LEU A 6 21.34 71.53 -21.42
C LEU A 6 21.57 70.80 -20.08
N SER A 7 20.82 71.22 -19.04
CA SER A 7 20.87 70.49 -17.74
C SER A 7 19.99 69.26 -17.79
N LEU A 8 20.59 68.09 -17.70
CA LEU A 8 19.92 66.80 -17.58
C LEU A 8 19.45 66.60 -16.13
N ILE A 9 18.15 66.71 -15.88
CA ILE A 9 17.56 66.36 -14.59
C ILE A 9 17.30 64.84 -14.59
N LEU A 10 18.09 64.10 -13.80
CA LEU A 10 17.92 62.66 -13.58
C LEU A 10 16.84 62.45 -12.51
N PRO A 11 15.75 61.70 -12.80
CA PRO A 11 14.76 61.44 -11.75
C PRO A 11 15.31 60.40 -10.77
N MET A 12 15.46 60.84 -9.52
CA MET A 12 15.84 59.95 -8.41
C MET A 12 14.62 59.09 -8.01
N ILE A 13 14.63 57.82 -8.43
CA ILE A 13 13.60 56.86 -8.00
C ILE A 13 13.89 56.50 -6.54
N VAL A 14 13.10 57.07 -5.64
CA VAL A 14 13.07 56.67 -4.23
C VAL A 14 12.35 55.32 -4.12
N LEU A 15 13.15 54.26 -4.00
CA LEU A 15 12.61 52.93 -3.68
C LEU A 15 12.11 52.92 -2.25
N ALA A 16 10.80 53.12 -2.07
CA ALA A 16 10.16 53.02 -0.75
C ALA A 16 10.24 51.58 -0.25
N TRP A 17 11.09 51.33 0.72
CA TRP A 17 11.10 50.07 1.48
C TRP A 17 9.80 49.95 2.26
N ILE A 18 8.84 49.18 1.75
CA ILE A 18 7.65 48.77 2.49
C ILE A 18 8.09 47.60 3.41
N PRO A 19 8.09 47.79 4.74
CA PRO A 19 8.37 46.67 5.62
C PRO A 19 7.25 45.62 5.46
N VAL A 20 7.57 44.47 4.92
CA VAL A 20 6.68 43.31 4.95
C VAL A 20 6.60 42.85 6.39
N LEU A 21 5.51 43.24 7.09
CA LEU A 21 5.19 42.72 8.41
C LEU A 21 4.89 41.22 8.26
N THR A 22 5.91 40.39 8.39
CA THR A 22 5.71 38.95 8.58
C THR A 22 5.01 38.78 9.92
N GLN A 23 3.70 38.54 9.90
CA GLN A 23 2.98 38.13 11.10
C GLN A 23 3.54 36.79 11.56
N ALA A 24 4.36 36.82 12.61
CA ALA A 24 4.82 35.62 13.27
C ALA A 24 3.61 34.92 13.89
N GLN A 25 3.06 33.91 13.19
CA GLN A 25 1.91 33.17 13.67
C GLN A 25 2.39 32.24 14.81
N ILE A 26 1.91 32.50 16.04
CA ILE A 26 2.21 31.64 17.18
C ILE A 26 1.64 30.22 16.92
N LYS A 27 2.51 29.24 16.83
CA LYS A 27 2.14 27.84 16.59
C LYS A 27 1.89 27.13 17.92
N VAL A 28 0.65 26.74 18.17
CA VAL A 28 0.26 25.96 19.35
C VAL A 28 -0.05 24.50 18.96
N PRO A 29 0.10 23.53 19.88
CA PRO A 29 -0.28 22.14 19.63
C PRO A 29 -1.76 22.03 19.27
N ALA A 30 -2.08 21.27 18.22
CA ALA A 30 -3.47 21.05 17.80
C ALA A 30 -4.20 20.14 18.79
N ALA A 31 -5.42 20.49 19.17
CA ALA A 31 -6.28 19.67 20.03
C ALA A 31 -6.64 18.29 19.43
N SER A 32 -6.57 18.16 18.11
CA SER A 32 -6.75 16.93 17.35
C SER A 32 -5.61 16.84 16.33
N PRO A 33 -4.45 16.28 16.72
CA PRO A 33 -3.28 16.22 15.84
C PRO A 33 -3.57 15.41 14.58
N THR A 34 -3.00 15.85 13.48
CA THR A 34 -3.13 15.16 12.19
C THR A 34 -2.03 14.11 12.06
N VAL A 35 -2.38 12.95 11.50
CA VAL A 35 -1.44 11.89 11.14
C VAL A 35 -1.58 11.57 9.66
N THR A 36 -0.46 11.21 9.04
CA THR A 36 -0.41 10.62 7.69
C THR A 36 0.25 9.25 7.81
N LEU A 37 -0.48 8.22 7.41
CA LEU A 37 0.02 6.85 7.31
C LEU A 37 0.18 6.50 5.84
N VAL A 38 1.30 5.89 5.50
CA VAL A 38 1.55 5.37 4.15
C VAL A 38 1.77 3.88 4.26
N GLN A 39 0.90 3.11 3.63
CA GLN A 39 0.92 1.66 3.64
C GLN A 39 0.97 1.11 2.22
N GLU A 40 1.85 0.16 1.97
CA GLU A 40 1.82 -0.64 0.75
C GLU A 40 0.91 -1.86 0.96
N ILE A 41 -0.10 -2.03 0.09
CA ILE A 41 -1.00 -3.18 0.06
C ILE A 41 -0.77 -3.87 -1.28
N GLY A 42 -0.23 -5.08 -1.24
CA GLY A 42 0.31 -5.72 -2.44
C GLY A 42 1.41 -4.87 -3.08
N LEU A 43 1.14 -4.29 -4.25
CA LEU A 43 2.03 -3.37 -4.96
C LEU A 43 1.41 -1.96 -5.11
N THR A 44 0.43 -1.63 -4.29
CA THR A 44 -0.31 -0.36 -4.34
C THR A 44 -0.04 0.43 -3.08
N LYS A 45 0.44 1.67 -3.24
CA LYS A 45 0.61 2.60 -2.13
C LYS A 45 -0.76 3.19 -1.78
N VAL A 46 -1.14 3.05 -0.52
CA VAL A 46 -2.33 3.66 0.08
C VAL A 46 -1.88 4.65 1.13
N GLU A 47 -2.27 5.92 0.98
CA GLU A 47 -2.02 6.96 1.96
C GLU A 47 -3.33 7.32 2.65
N LEU A 48 -3.30 7.35 3.98
CA LEU A 48 -4.38 7.76 4.85
C LEU A 48 -3.94 9.00 5.64
N ARG A 49 -4.70 10.11 5.50
CA ARG A 49 -4.47 11.32 6.29
C ARG A 49 -5.73 11.69 7.06
N TYR A 50 -5.63 11.83 8.38
CA TYR A 50 -6.77 12.14 9.24
C TYR A 50 -6.34 12.85 10.53
N SER A 51 -7.29 13.53 11.21
CA SER A 51 -7.06 14.13 12.52
C SER A 51 -7.62 13.26 13.63
N ARG A 52 -6.93 13.24 14.78
CA ARG A 52 -7.13 12.30 15.89
C ARG A 52 -7.71 13.02 17.13
N PRO A 53 -9.03 13.26 17.22
CA PRO A 53 -9.64 13.77 18.44
C PRO A 53 -9.64 12.75 19.58
N GLY A 54 -9.50 13.23 20.82
CA GLY A 54 -9.71 12.43 22.03
C GLY A 54 -11.16 12.44 22.49
N MET A 55 -11.60 11.41 23.21
CA MET A 55 -12.91 11.35 23.87
C MET A 55 -13.05 12.44 24.93
N LYS A 56 -12.05 12.60 25.78
CA LYS A 56 -12.07 13.56 26.91
C LYS A 56 -13.33 13.41 27.76
N GLY A 57 -13.66 12.17 28.12
CA GLY A 57 -14.83 11.83 28.96
C GLY A 57 -16.19 11.95 28.26
N ARG A 58 -16.26 12.32 26.98
CA ARG A 58 -17.52 12.49 26.25
C ARG A 58 -18.02 11.17 25.70
N LYS A 59 -19.34 10.98 25.66
CA LYS A 59 -19.96 9.95 24.85
C LYS A 59 -19.85 10.33 23.37
N ILE A 60 -19.35 9.41 22.56
CA ILE A 60 -19.03 9.69 21.15
C ILE A 60 -20.23 9.35 20.26
N PHE A 61 -20.45 8.05 20.01
CA PHE A 61 -21.46 7.63 19.04
C PHE A 61 -22.87 7.70 19.62
N GLY A 62 -23.76 8.37 18.90
CA GLY A 62 -25.12 8.71 19.34
C GLY A 62 -25.19 10.01 20.18
N ALA A 63 -24.04 10.69 20.38
CA ALA A 63 -23.99 11.99 21.06
C ALA A 63 -23.12 12.97 20.26
N LEU A 64 -21.78 13.05 20.52
CA LEU A 64 -20.87 13.94 19.79
C LEU A 64 -20.91 13.69 18.27
N VAL A 65 -21.00 12.43 17.87
CA VAL A 65 -21.21 11.96 16.51
C VAL A 65 -22.59 11.31 16.42
N PRO A 66 -23.63 12.06 15.96
CA PRO A 66 -25.00 11.55 15.91
C PRO A 66 -25.14 10.36 14.96
N TYR A 67 -25.94 9.37 15.33
CA TYR A 67 -26.32 8.29 14.43
C TYR A 67 -27.14 8.78 13.23
N GLY A 68 -26.98 8.14 12.09
CA GLY A 68 -27.72 8.44 10.86
C GLY A 68 -27.30 9.74 10.16
N LYS A 69 -26.27 10.45 10.64
CA LYS A 69 -25.75 11.67 10.03
C LYS A 69 -24.39 11.42 9.38
N VAL A 70 -24.13 12.14 8.27
CA VAL A 70 -22.82 12.09 7.63
C VAL A 70 -21.78 12.74 8.54
N TRP A 71 -20.69 12.02 8.77
CA TRP A 71 -19.55 12.46 9.56
C TRP A 71 -18.28 12.40 8.71
N ARG A 72 -17.42 13.45 8.84
CA ARG A 72 -16.12 13.55 8.14
C ARG A 72 -15.08 12.53 8.58
N THR A 73 -15.45 11.59 9.46
CA THR A 73 -14.62 10.47 9.96
C THR A 73 -13.32 10.97 10.61
N GLY A 74 -13.45 11.88 11.55
CA GLY A 74 -12.34 12.53 12.27
C GLY A 74 -12.69 13.95 12.71
N ALA A 75 -11.68 14.80 12.76
CA ALA A 75 -11.79 16.21 13.13
C ALA A 75 -11.07 17.10 12.10
N ASN A 76 -11.29 18.41 12.16
CA ASN A 76 -10.71 19.42 11.26
C ASN A 76 -11.08 19.14 9.79
N ASP A 77 -10.10 18.87 8.94
CA ASP A 77 -10.32 18.41 7.56
C ASP A 77 -11.00 17.03 7.56
N ASN A 78 -11.70 16.72 6.46
CA ASN A 78 -12.19 15.36 6.25
C ASN A 78 -11.01 14.37 6.10
N THR A 79 -11.21 13.16 6.59
CA THR A 79 -10.25 12.07 6.41
C THR A 79 -10.07 11.77 4.92
N ARG A 80 -8.82 11.57 4.48
CA ARG A 80 -8.48 11.33 3.07
C ARG A 80 -7.80 9.99 2.89
N LEU A 81 -8.22 9.29 1.85
CA LEU A 81 -7.58 8.10 1.31
C LEU A 81 -7.04 8.41 -0.09
N THR A 82 -5.75 8.16 -0.31
CA THR A 82 -5.12 8.29 -1.62
C THR A 82 -4.68 6.92 -2.10
N PHE A 83 -5.11 6.54 -3.29
CA PHE A 83 -4.73 5.29 -3.93
C PHE A 83 -3.82 5.56 -5.13
N SER A 84 -2.62 4.98 -5.14
CA SER A 84 -1.69 5.11 -6.28
C SER A 84 -2.14 4.33 -7.52
N GLU A 85 -3.00 3.33 -7.32
CA GLU A 85 -3.59 2.48 -8.37
C GLU A 85 -5.05 2.22 -8.03
N ALA A 86 -5.80 1.62 -8.98
CA ALA A 86 -7.16 1.17 -8.71
C ALA A 86 -7.19 0.08 -7.62
N VAL A 87 -8.18 0.14 -6.74
CA VAL A 87 -8.40 -0.81 -5.65
C VAL A 87 -9.84 -1.31 -5.66
N THR A 88 -10.11 -2.43 -5.01
CA THR A 88 -11.47 -2.91 -4.76
C THR A 88 -11.82 -2.69 -3.29
N ILE A 89 -12.93 -2.00 -3.03
CA ILE A 89 -13.43 -1.69 -1.69
C ILE A 89 -14.94 -1.90 -1.69
N GLY A 90 -15.48 -2.62 -0.69
CA GLY A 90 -16.92 -2.87 -0.60
C GLY A 90 -17.50 -3.51 -1.85
N GLY A 91 -16.75 -4.39 -2.52
CA GLY A 91 -17.16 -5.10 -3.74
C GLY A 91 -17.08 -4.27 -5.03
N LYS A 92 -16.70 -2.98 -4.98
CA LYS A 92 -16.59 -2.11 -6.15
C LYS A 92 -15.15 -1.70 -6.44
N GLN A 93 -14.79 -1.65 -7.70
CA GLN A 93 -13.52 -1.08 -8.13
C GLN A 93 -13.56 0.46 -8.02
N VAL A 94 -12.57 1.01 -7.35
CA VAL A 94 -12.35 2.45 -7.17
C VAL A 94 -11.06 2.82 -7.90
N ALA A 95 -11.10 3.82 -8.76
CA ALA A 95 -9.96 4.27 -9.53
C ALA A 95 -8.85 4.85 -8.63
N LYS A 96 -7.63 4.96 -9.15
CA LYS A 96 -6.57 5.73 -8.50
C LYS A 96 -7.00 7.18 -8.28
N GLY A 97 -6.57 7.78 -7.19
CA GLY A 97 -6.92 9.17 -6.87
C GLY A 97 -7.03 9.42 -5.39
N VAL A 98 -7.50 10.62 -5.05
CA VAL A 98 -7.70 11.09 -3.68
C VAL A 98 -9.20 11.14 -3.39
N TYR A 99 -9.60 10.56 -2.27
CA TYR A 99 -10.99 10.49 -1.83
C TYR A 99 -11.12 10.95 -0.38
N ALA A 100 -12.14 11.74 -0.12
CA ALA A 100 -12.59 11.99 1.25
C ALA A 100 -13.35 10.76 1.76
N LEU A 101 -12.99 10.29 2.93
CA LEU A 101 -13.68 9.23 3.63
C LEU A 101 -14.71 9.85 4.57
N HIS A 102 -15.98 9.65 4.26
CA HIS A 102 -17.09 9.97 5.16
C HIS A 102 -17.76 8.69 5.65
N THR A 103 -18.40 8.77 6.79
CA THR A 103 -19.17 7.67 7.34
C THR A 103 -20.53 8.17 7.84
N ILE A 104 -21.51 7.26 7.85
CA ILE A 104 -22.77 7.46 8.55
C ILE A 104 -22.82 6.39 9.65
N PRO A 105 -22.46 6.74 10.90
CA PRO A 105 -22.51 5.82 12.01
C PRO A 105 -23.96 5.37 12.32
N GLY A 106 -24.09 4.12 12.71
CA GLY A 106 -25.29 3.55 13.28
C GLY A 106 -24.93 2.60 14.43
N PRO A 107 -25.88 2.18 15.26
CA PRO A 107 -25.58 1.36 16.44
C PRO A 107 -24.99 -0.02 16.10
N GLN A 108 -25.41 -0.63 14.99
CA GLN A 108 -25.00 -1.97 14.57
C GLN A 108 -24.25 -1.99 13.24
N SER A 109 -24.46 -1.00 12.39
CA SER A 109 -23.81 -0.90 11.09
C SER A 109 -23.54 0.54 10.70
N TRP A 110 -22.45 0.75 9.97
CA TRP A 110 -22.07 2.04 9.42
C TRP A 110 -22.17 2.02 7.89
N THR A 111 -22.49 3.16 7.31
CA THR A 111 -22.28 3.37 5.87
C THR A 111 -20.93 4.05 5.68
N ILE A 112 -20.08 3.44 4.87
CA ILE A 112 -18.81 4.00 4.41
C ILE A 112 -19.06 4.72 3.09
N ILE A 113 -18.48 5.91 2.92
CA ILE A 113 -18.65 6.76 1.74
C ILE A 113 -17.28 7.22 1.26
N LEU A 114 -16.95 6.96 0.01
CA LEU A 114 -15.83 7.57 -0.70
C LEU A 114 -16.36 8.70 -1.56
N ASN A 115 -15.88 9.91 -1.35
CA ASN A 115 -16.36 11.13 -1.99
C ASN A 115 -15.21 11.88 -2.66
N LYS A 116 -15.45 12.50 -3.81
CA LYS A 116 -14.42 13.30 -4.51
C LYS A 116 -14.19 14.67 -3.88
N LYS A 117 -15.20 15.24 -3.21
CA LYS A 117 -15.08 16.54 -2.59
C LYS A 117 -14.27 16.47 -1.31
N GLN A 118 -13.14 17.13 -1.32
CA GLN A 118 -12.27 17.30 -0.16
C GLN A 118 -12.53 18.68 0.45
N GLY A 119 -12.22 18.86 1.75
CA GLY A 119 -12.37 20.16 2.38
C GLY A 119 -12.32 20.11 3.90
N PHE A 120 -12.49 21.29 4.50
CA PHE A 120 -12.52 21.48 5.94
C PHE A 120 -13.93 21.18 6.49
N GLY A 121 -13.98 20.72 7.73
CA GLY A 121 -15.25 20.47 8.43
C GLY A 121 -16.08 19.37 7.76
N ASN A 122 -17.39 19.58 7.69
CA ASN A 122 -18.33 18.66 7.04
C ASN A 122 -18.57 19.00 5.56
N ALA A 123 -17.54 19.44 4.84
CA ALA A 123 -17.61 19.68 3.41
C ALA A 123 -17.96 18.36 2.69
N TYR A 124 -19.23 18.10 2.51
CA TYR A 124 -19.78 16.92 1.90
C TYR A 124 -20.76 17.31 0.79
N ASP A 125 -20.73 16.59 -0.30
CA ASP A 125 -21.62 16.74 -1.44
C ASP A 125 -21.99 15.35 -1.96
N ALA A 126 -23.23 14.95 -1.78
CA ALA A 126 -23.70 13.61 -2.15
C ALA A 126 -23.57 13.33 -3.66
N SER A 127 -23.58 14.37 -4.51
CA SER A 127 -23.39 14.22 -5.97
C SER A 127 -21.96 13.79 -6.34
N GLN A 128 -21.00 13.97 -5.42
CA GLN A 128 -19.59 13.60 -5.57
C GLN A 128 -19.26 12.21 -4.99
N ASP A 129 -20.27 11.44 -4.57
CA ASP A 129 -20.07 10.09 -4.07
C ASP A 129 -19.62 9.15 -5.19
N VAL A 130 -18.50 8.49 -4.94
CA VAL A 130 -17.95 7.46 -5.83
C VAL A 130 -18.47 6.09 -5.45
N HIS A 131 -18.57 5.84 -4.16
CA HIS A 131 -19.01 4.56 -3.64
C HIS A 131 -19.59 4.68 -2.23
N ARG A 132 -20.66 3.92 -1.98
CA ARG A 132 -21.25 3.71 -0.65
C ARG A 132 -21.45 2.23 -0.39
N PHE A 133 -21.14 1.78 0.82
CA PHE A 133 -21.39 0.41 1.25
C PHE A 133 -21.54 0.34 2.77
N LYS A 134 -22.19 -0.71 3.24
CA LYS A 134 -22.41 -0.95 4.69
C LYS A 134 -21.36 -1.89 5.26
N VAL A 135 -20.97 -1.63 6.51
CA VAL A 135 -20.09 -2.49 7.30
C VAL A 135 -20.68 -2.66 8.70
N GLN A 136 -20.41 -3.81 9.32
CA GLN A 136 -20.87 -4.08 10.69
C GLN A 136 -20.02 -3.27 11.68
N ALA A 137 -20.68 -2.66 12.65
CA ALA A 137 -20.04 -2.08 13.82
C ALA A 137 -19.94 -3.14 14.92
N ARG A 138 -18.75 -3.27 15.50
CA ARG A 138 -18.49 -4.23 16.59
C ARG A 138 -18.07 -3.46 17.84
N ARG A 139 -18.49 -3.96 19.00
CA ARG A 139 -17.97 -3.43 20.26
C ARG A 139 -16.59 -4.02 20.53
N THR A 140 -15.69 -3.18 21.04
CA THR A 140 -14.39 -3.59 21.52
C THR A 140 -14.42 -3.81 23.03
N GLY A 141 -13.59 -4.73 23.54
CA GLY A 141 -13.46 -4.97 24.99
C GLY A 141 -12.74 -3.81 25.72
N LEU A 142 -12.01 -2.97 24.99
CA LEU A 142 -11.29 -1.80 25.52
C LEU A 142 -11.79 -0.54 24.81
N ALA A 143 -11.83 0.58 25.58
CA ALA A 143 -12.16 1.89 25.03
C ALA A 143 -10.93 2.52 24.37
N TYR A 144 -11.11 3.04 23.15
CA TYR A 144 -10.13 3.85 22.44
C TYR A 144 -10.35 5.32 22.78
N GLU A 145 -9.53 5.88 23.67
CA GLU A 145 -9.59 7.30 24.04
C GLU A 145 -9.39 8.20 22.81
N THR A 146 -8.42 7.89 21.98
CA THR A 146 -8.07 8.65 20.79
C THR A 146 -8.66 8.00 19.54
N PHE A 147 -9.37 8.77 18.73
CA PHE A 147 -9.83 8.33 17.41
C PHE A 147 -8.66 7.77 16.58
N THR A 148 -8.77 6.55 16.14
CA THR A 148 -7.70 5.83 15.44
C THR A 148 -8.23 5.19 14.18
N ILE A 149 -7.51 5.40 13.07
CA ILE A 149 -7.65 4.64 11.83
C ILE A 149 -6.31 4.00 11.53
N ASP A 150 -6.30 2.70 11.24
CA ASP A 150 -5.08 1.95 10.91
C ASP A 150 -5.34 0.88 9.86
N PHE A 151 -4.27 0.17 9.48
CA PHE A 151 -4.32 -0.98 8.60
C PHE A 151 -3.94 -2.24 9.38
N ALA A 152 -4.67 -3.34 9.14
CA ALA A 152 -4.46 -4.64 9.78
C ALA A 152 -4.78 -5.80 8.84
N ASN A 153 -4.59 -7.04 9.33
CA ASN A 153 -4.96 -8.27 8.62
C ASN A 153 -4.41 -8.30 7.18
N PHE A 154 -3.10 -8.08 7.06
CA PHE A 154 -2.43 -8.06 5.77
C PHE A 154 -2.38 -9.43 5.12
N ASP A 155 -2.66 -9.46 3.82
CA ASP A 155 -2.43 -10.58 2.92
C ASP A 155 -1.64 -10.09 1.69
N LYS A 156 -1.31 -11.00 0.76
CA LYS A 156 -0.51 -10.68 -0.46
C LYS A 156 -1.07 -9.53 -1.30
N ALA A 157 -2.39 -9.36 -1.31
CA ALA A 157 -3.07 -8.36 -2.15
C ALA A 157 -4.12 -7.56 -1.39
N SER A 158 -4.23 -7.69 -0.07
CA SER A 158 -5.27 -7.00 0.69
C SER A 158 -4.83 -6.65 2.10
N ALA A 159 -5.52 -5.66 2.68
CA ALA A 159 -5.49 -5.35 4.09
C ALA A 159 -6.86 -4.82 4.53
N ASP A 160 -7.14 -4.87 5.83
CA ASP A 160 -8.32 -4.24 6.39
C ASP A 160 -7.96 -2.82 6.87
N LEU A 161 -8.76 -1.83 6.48
CA LEU A 161 -8.76 -0.52 7.12
C LEU A 161 -9.72 -0.59 8.30
N ARG A 162 -9.24 -0.24 9.50
CA ARG A 162 -10.01 -0.25 10.74
C ARG A 162 -10.22 1.17 11.25
N ILE A 163 -11.41 1.46 11.76
CA ILE A 163 -11.78 2.74 12.39
C ILE A 163 -12.22 2.41 13.82
N MET A 164 -11.56 3.03 14.79
CA MET A 164 -11.74 2.75 16.22
C MET A 164 -11.90 4.05 17.01
N TRP A 165 -12.94 4.13 17.81
CA TRP A 165 -13.12 5.18 18.79
C TRP A 165 -14.12 4.74 19.86
N GLU A 166 -13.97 5.20 21.09
CA GLU A 166 -14.79 4.71 22.22
C GLU A 166 -14.71 3.17 22.27
N ASN A 167 -15.82 2.48 22.37
CA ASN A 167 -15.91 1.01 22.35
C ASN A 167 -16.37 0.47 20.98
N THR A 168 -16.12 1.20 19.91
CA THR A 168 -16.59 0.84 18.56
C THR A 168 -15.43 0.61 17.61
N LEU A 169 -15.51 -0.48 16.86
CA LEU A 169 -14.64 -0.83 15.75
C LEU A 169 -15.50 -1.11 14.53
N VAL A 170 -15.17 -0.47 13.43
CA VAL A 170 -15.62 -0.88 12.08
C VAL A 170 -14.41 -1.15 11.21
N SER A 171 -14.53 -2.12 10.31
CA SER A 171 -13.46 -2.45 9.37
C SER A 171 -14.00 -2.82 8.01
N PHE A 172 -13.19 -2.56 6.99
CA PHE A 172 -13.48 -3.00 5.63
C PHE A 172 -12.18 -3.32 4.89
N LYS A 173 -12.27 -4.27 3.99
CA LYS A 173 -11.14 -4.76 3.22
C LYS A 173 -10.85 -3.86 2.02
N ILE A 174 -9.57 -3.55 1.81
CA ILE A 174 -9.01 -2.96 0.61
C ILE A 174 -8.24 -4.06 -0.11
N THR A 175 -8.61 -4.35 -1.35
CA THR A 175 -7.96 -5.36 -2.20
C THR A 175 -7.34 -4.68 -3.42
N THR A 176 -6.15 -5.13 -3.81
CA THR A 176 -5.39 -4.61 -4.95
C THR A 176 -5.19 -5.69 -6.01
N ASP A 177 -5.07 -5.30 -7.28
CA ASP A 177 -4.81 -6.24 -8.37
C ASP A 177 -3.31 -6.45 -8.56
N VAL A 178 -2.72 -7.25 -7.66
CA VAL A 178 -1.30 -7.62 -7.72
C VAL A 178 -1.01 -8.43 -8.98
N ASP A 179 -1.91 -9.33 -9.36
CA ASP A 179 -1.69 -10.22 -10.50
C ASP A 179 -1.53 -9.44 -11.81
N LYS A 180 -2.45 -8.55 -12.13
CA LYS A 180 -2.37 -7.70 -13.31
C LYS A 180 -1.05 -6.93 -13.38
N LYS A 181 -0.60 -6.40 -12.25
CA LYS A 181 0.64 -5.62 -12.17
C LYS A 181 1.88 -6.48 -12.38
N VAL A 182 1.96 -7.63 -11.70
CA VAL A 182 3.08 -8.57 -11.86
C VAL A 182 3.12 -9.14 -13.27
N MET A 183 1.98 -9.59 -13.81
CA MET A 183 1.91 -10.11 -15.18
C MET A 183 2.30 -9.03 -16.21
N GLY A 184 1.88 -7.79 -16.02
CA GLY A 184 2.32 -6.68 -16.88
C GLY A 184 3.84 -6.46 -16.84
N GLN A 185 4.49 -6.64 -15.69
CA GLN A 185 5.95 -6.58 -15.58
C GLN A 185 6.61 -7.78 -16.26
N ILE A 186 6.13 -9.00 -15.99
CA ILE A 186 6.66 -10.24 -16.60
C ILE A 186 6.59 -10.14 -18.12
N ASN A 187 5.45 -9.76 -18.67
CA ASN A 187 5.27 -9.66 -20.13
C ASN A 187 6.25 -8.65 -20.76
N ARG A 188 6.45 -7.47 -20.12
CA ARG A 188 7.43 -6.49 -20.61
C ARG A 188 8.86 -7.01 -20.57
N MET A 189 9.24 -7.73 -19.51
CA MET A 189 10.59 -8.28 -19.36
C MET A 189 10.83 -9.43 -20.34
N MET A 190 9.86 -10.30 -20.53
CA MET A 190 9.98 -11.46 -21.42
C MET A 190 9.83 -11.11 -22.90
N ALA A 191 9.35 -9.90 -23.24
CA ALA A 191 9.38 -9.40 -24.62
C ALA A 191 10.81 -9.18 -25.16
N ASN A 192 11.79 -8.96 -24.25
CA ASN A 192 13.21 -8.80 -24.59
C ASN A 192 14.07 -9.71 -23.71
N PRO A 193 14.00 -11.06 -23.92
CA PRO A 193 14.63 -12.03 -23.04
C PRO A 193 16.16 -11.92 -22.98
N GLU A 194 16.79 -11.44 -24.05
CA GLU A 194 18.25 -11.23 -24.14
C GLU A 194 18.77 -10.18 -23.13
N ARG A 195 17.92 -9.21 -22.78
CA ARG A 195 18.24 -8.17 -21.80
C ARG A 195 17.82 -8.54 -20.36
N SER A 196 17.18 -9.70 -20.18
CA SER A 196 16.67 -10.11 -18.89
C SER A 196 17.77 -10.71 -18.03
N LEU A 197 17.91 -10.17 -16.82
CA LEU A 197 18.87 -10.68 -15.82
C LEU A 197 18.34 -11.93 -15.12
N ALA A 198 19.23 -12.70 -14.52
CA ALA A 198 18.87 -13.91 -13.77
C ALA A 198 17.75 -13.68 -12.72
N GLY A 199 17.74 -12.52 -12.09
CA GLY A 199 16.68 -12.15 -11.12
C GLY A 199 15.31 -12.05 -11.74
N ALA A 200 15.20 -11.53 -12.96
CA ALA A 200 13.94 -11.44 -13.70
C ALA A 200 13.37 -12.81 -14.03
N TYR A 201 14.20 -13.70 -14.59
CA TYR A 201 13.82 -15.08 -14.85
C TYR A 201 13.40 -15.81 -13.57
N PHE A 202 14.17 -15.65 -12.49
CA PHE A 202 13.87 -16.25 -11.21
C PHE A 202 12.52 -15.78 -10.65
N THR A 203 12.29 -14.47 -10.60
CA THR A 203 11.05 -13.90 -10.06
C THR A 203 9.83 -14.32 -10.89
N SER A 204 9.96 -14.32 -12.21
CA SER A 204 8.89 -14.77 -13.12
C SER A 204 8.57 -16.24 -12.95
N ALA A 205 9.61 -17.10 -12.91
CA ALA A 205 9.45 -18.54 -12.69
C ALA A 205 8.78 -18.83 -11.34
N ARG A 206 9.24 -18.17 -10.28
CA ARG A 206 8.68 -18.34 -8.95
C ARG A 206 7.23 -17.87 -8.89
N TYR A 207 6.91 -16.74 -9.51
CA TYR A 207 5.53 -16.24 -9.55
C TYR A 207 4.59 -17.22 -10.26
N TYR A 208 5.00 -17.77 -11.40
CA TYR A 208 4.22 -18.78 -12.11
C TYR A 208 4.02 -20.05 -11.28
N PHE A 209 5.07 -20.51 -10.62
CA PHE A 209 5.00 -21.66 -9.72
C PHE A 209 4.07 -21.43 -8.53
N ASP A 210 4.24 -20.30 -7.82
CA ASP A 210 3.49 -19.97 -6.60
C ASP A 210 2.00 -19.69 -6.88
N THR A 211 1.67 -19.25 -8.11
CA THR A 211 0.28 -18.94 -8.52
C THR A 211 -0.37 -20.06 -9.34
N GLY A 212 0.32 -21.22 -9.51
CA GLY A 212 -0.22 -22.39 -10.22
C GLY A 212 -0.38 -22.20 -11.73
N ARG A 213 0.43 -21.31 -12.33
CA ARG A 213 0.44 -21.05 -13.77
C ARG A 213 1.24 -22.11 -14.52
N ASP A 214 1.46 -21.89 -15.81
CA ASP A 214 2.19 -22.79 -16.70
C ASP A 214 3.56 -23.22 -16.10
N LEU A 215 3.64 -24.48 -15.67
CA LEU A 215 4.85 -25.05 -15.08
C LEU A 215 5.98 -25.23 -16.09
N ASN A 216 5.67 -25.40 -17.39
CA ASN A 216 6.71 -25.53 -18.41
C ASN A 216 7.43 -24.20 -18.59
N LYS A 217 6.69 -23.09 -18.68
CA LYS A 217 7.31 -21.74 -18.69
C LYS A 217 8.08 -21.44 -17.42
N ALA A 218 7.52 -21.78 -16.24
CA ALA A 218 8.24 -21.65 -14.99
C ALA A 218 9.56 -22.42 -15.00
N TYR A 219 9.56 -23.63 -15.52
CA TYR A 219 10.75 -24.48 -15.64
C TYR A 219 11.79 -23.91 -16.62
N GLU A 220 11.37 -23.45 -17.80
CA GLU A 220 12.27 -22.80 -18.76
C GLU A 220 12.98 -21.59 -18.13
N TRP A 221 12.22 -20.71 -17.48
CA TRP A 221 12.77 -19.51 -16.87
C TRP A 221 13.67 -19.80 -15.67
N ILE A 222 13.31 -20.76 -14.81
CA ILE A 222 14.17 -21.11 -13.67
C ILE A 222 15.49 -21.73 -14.13
N LYS A 223 15.48 -22.55 -15.19
CA LYS A 223 16.70 -23.08 -15.79
C LYS A 223 17.60 -21.95 -16.31
N LYS A 224 17.02 -20.96 -17.00
CA LYS A 224 17.80 -19.79 -17.46
C LYS A 224 18.39 -19.01 -16.29
N ALA A 225 17.62 -18.81 -15.21
CA ALA A 225 18.08 -18.14 -14.00
C ALA A 225 19.26 -18.85 -13.34
N THR A 226 19.20 -20.19 -13.20
CA THR A 226 20.26 -20.99 -12.59
C THR A 226 21.51 -21.09 -13.47
N GLN A 227 21.35 -21.07 -14.81
CA GLN A 227 22.48 -20.99 -15.75
C GLN A 227 23.21 -19.66 -15.63
N LEU A 228 22.48 -18.55 -15.55
CA LEU A 228 23.06 -17.19 -15.42
C LEU A 228 23.68 -16.93 -14.04
N ARG A 229 23.18 -17.61 -12.99
CA ARG A 229 23.68 -17.48 -11.60
C ARG A 229 23.89 -18.84 -10.93
N PRO A 230 24.89 -19.62 -11.32
CA PRO A 230 25.08 -20.98 -10.84
C PRO A 230 25.39 -21.08 -9.34
N LYS A 231 25.88 -19.99 -8.72
CA LYS A 231 26.15 -19.92 -7.27
C LYS A 231 24.95 -19.47 -6.43
N ALA A 232 23.76 -19.31 -7.04
CA ALA A 232 22.52 -18.90 -6.35
C ALA A 232 21.75 -20.16 -5.89
N TYR A 233 22.10 -20.70 -4.73
CA TYR A 233 21.49 -21.91 -4.17
C TYR A 233 19.97 -21.81 -4.04
N TRP A 234 19.41 -20.64 -3.71
CA TRP A 234 17.97 -20.41 -3.62
C TRP A 234 17.25 -20.58 -4.95
N MET A 235 17.91 -20.29 -6.08
CA MET A 235 17.34 -20.51 -7.42
C MET A 235 17.28 -22.01 -7.74
N TRP A 236 18.34 -22.76 -7.41
CA TRP A 236 18.36 -24.22 -7.55
C TRP A 236 17.29 -24.87 -6.68
N HIS A 237 17.09 -24.40 -5.44
CA HIS A 237 16.01 -24.89 -4.58
C HIS A 237 14.62 -24.72 -5.22
N VAL A 238 14.33 -23.55 -5.80
CA VAL A 238 13.06 -23.32 -6.50
C VAL A 238 12.95 -24.18 -7.75
N GLN A 239 14.05 -24.39 -8.50
CA GLN A 239 14.05 -25.30 -9.65
C GLN A 239 13.69 -26.73 -9.21
N ALA A 240 14.28 -27.25 -8.15
CA ALA A 240 13.94 -28.56 -7.61
C ALA A 240 12.46 -28.69 -7.21
N LYS A 241 11.89 -27.65 -6.62
CA LYS A 241 10.45 -27.60 -6.30
C LYS A 241 9.58 -27.65 -7.56
N ILE A 242 9.93 -26.92 -8.60
CA ILE A 242 9.21 -26.91 -9.88
C ILE A 242 9.30 -28.31 -10.51
N GLU A 243 10.50 -28.90 -10.57
CA GLU A 243 10.73 -30.27 -11.10
C GLU A 243 9.91 -31.30 -10.33
N GLY A 244 9.87 -31.20 -9.00
CA GLY A 244 9.05 -32.09 -8.16
C GLY A 244 7.54 -31.92 -8.45
N LYS A 245 7.06 -30.70 -8.65
CA LYS A 245 5.67 -30.44 -9.04
C LYS A 245 5.33 -30.98 -10.43
N MET A 246 6.32 -31.03 -11.34
CA MET A 246 6.23 -31.65 -12.66
C MET A 246 6.38 -33.19 -12.63
N LYS A 247 6.47 -33.79 -11.44
CA LYS A 247 6.72 -35.24 -11.22
C LYS A 247 8.06 -35.74 -11.79
N LYS A 248 9.03 -34.85 -12.02
CA LYS A 248 10.39 -35.17 -12.45
C LYS A 248 11.27 -35.48 -11.22
N TYR A 249 10.86 -36.43 -10.39
CA TYR A 249 11.41 -36.62 -9.04
C TYR A 249 12.93 -36.89 -9.02
N LYS A 250 13.45 -37.70 -9.94
CA LYS A 250 14.89 -37.97 -10.04
C LYS A 250 15.70 -36.71 -10.33
N ALA A 251 15.23 -35.87 -11.25
CA ALA A 251 15.85 -34.58 -11.57
C ALA A 251 15.74 -33.61 -10.39
N ALA A 252 14.57 -33.54 -9.75
CA ALA A 252 14.33 -32.69 -8.58
C ALA A 252 15.27 -32.99 -7.41
N ILE A 253 15.51 -34.28 -7.12
CA ILE A 253 16.45 -34.72 -6.08
C ILE A 253 17.88 -34.28 -6.44
N ALA A 254 18.34 -34.51 -7.67
CA ALA A 254 19.67 -34.08 -8.11
C ALA A 254 19.84 -32.55 -8.03
N THR A 255 18.83 -31.81 -8.44
CA THR A 255 18.83 -30.34 -8.37
C THR A 255 18.82 -29.82 -6.92
N ALA A 256 18.08 -30.48 -6.01
CA ALA A 256 18.09 -30.14 -4.58
C ALA A 256 19.46 -30.45 -3.94
N GLN A 257 20.11 -31.56 -4.30
CA GLN A 257 21.47 -31.89 -3.87
C GLN A 257 22.47 -30.82 -4.34
N LYS A 258 22.36 -30.35 -5.58
CA LYS A 258 23.17 -29.24 -6.10
C LYS A 258 22.94 -27.94 -5.32
N SER A 259 21.68 -27.61 -5.05
CA SER A 259 21.34 -26.46 -4.19
C SER A 259 22.01 -26.57 -2.83
N MET A 260 21.90 -27.76 -2.19
CA MET A 260 22.48 -28.03 -0.88
C MET A 260 24.00 -27.88 -0.86
N ALA A 261 24.70 -28.42 -1.88
CA ALA A 261 26.15 -28.33 -2.02
C ALA A 261 26.60 -26.85 -2.09
N VAL A 262 25.94 -26.04 -2.94
CA VAL A 262 26.23 -24.59 -3.05
C VAL A 262 25.90 -23.86 -1.74
N ALA A 263 24.81 -24.23 -1.06
CA ALA A 263 24.44 -23.63 0.23
C ALA A 263 25.50 -23.94 1.32
N LYS A 264 26.06 -25.17 1.36
CA LYS A 264 27.17 -25.54 2.26
C LYS A 264 28.43 -24.70 1.97
N GLU A 265 28.83 -24.58 0.69
CA GLU A 265 29.94 -23.71 0.29
C GLU A 265 29.73 -22.25 0.75
N ARG A 266 28.50 -21.77 0.68
CA ARG A 266 28.12 -20.41 1.06
C ARG A 266 27.78 -20.25 2.55
N LYS A 267 28.00 -21.28 3.36
CA LYS A 267 27.75 -21.29 4.82
C LYS A 267 26.32 -20.88 5.19
N ASN A 268 25.33 -21.37 4.39
CA ASN A 268 23.92 -21.12 4.66
C ASN A 268 23.23 -22.42 5.15
N PRO A 269 23.13 -22.65 6.46
CA PRO A 269 22.56 -23.88 7.04
C PRO A 269 21.05 -24.01 6.77
N ASP A 270 20.33 -22.91 6.64
CA ASP A 270 18.88 -22.95 6.39
C ASP A 270 18.56 -23.62 5.06
N TYR A 271 19.27 -23.26 4.00
CA TYR A 271 19.06 -23.89 2.70
C TYR A 271 19.63 -25.30 2.61
N VAL A 272 20.59 -25.68 3.46
CA VAL A 272 20.98 -27.08 3.63
C VAL A 272 19.79 -27.88 4.15
N ARG A 273 19.22 -27.47 5.29
CA ARG A 273 18.05 -28.10 5.91
C ARG A 273 16.83 -28.15 4.97
N LEU A 274 16.50 -27.02 4.33
CA LEU A 274 15.35 -26.95 3.40
C LEU A 274 15.48 -27.91 2.22
N ASN A 275 16.71 -28.16 1.72
CA ASN A 275 16.91 -29.11 0.64
C ASN A 275 16.90 -30.54 1.15
N GLU A 276 17.39 -30.84 2.34
CA GLU A 276 17.27 -32.16 2.98
C GLU A 276 15.79 -32.55 3.14
N GLU A 277 14.96 -31.64 3.71
CA GLU A 277 13.52 -31.84 3.83
C GLU A 277 12.83 -32.06 2.48
N LEU A 278 13.23 -31.30 1.45
CA LEU A 278 12.69 -31.43 0.09
C LEU A 278 13.05 -32.81 -0.52
N ILE A 279 14.31 -33.24 -0.38
CA ILE A 279 14.77 -34.52 -0.89
C ILE A 279 13.99 -35.68 -0.25
N GLU A 280 13.84 -35.66 1.08
CA GLU A 280 13.07 -36.69 1.79
C GLU A 280 11.60 -36.71 1.36
N LYS A 281 11.00 -35.58 1.09
CA LYS A 281 9.65 -35.49 0.55
C LYS A 281 9.55 -36.07 -0.87
N LEU A 282 10.56 -35.80 -1.71
CA LEU A 282 10.57 -36.24 -3.11
C LEU A 282 10.82 -37.76 -3.24
N LYS A 283 11.56 -38.37 -2.29
CA LYS A 283 11.80 -39.83 -2.25
C LYS A 283 10.54 -40.65 -1.94
N LYS A 284 9.54 -40.04 -1.30
CA LYS A 284 8.28 -40.70 -0.91
C LYS A 284 7.25 -40.75 -2.05
N ASN A 285 7.55 -40.17 -3.21
CA ASN A 285 6.68 -40.11 -4.39
C ASN A 285 7.31 -40.88 -5.56
#